data_ac77155951aee9a3f663e5f617df09b0
#
_entry.id   ac77155951aee9a3f663e5f617df09b0
#
_cell.length_a   1.000
_cell.length_b   1.000
_cell.length_c   1.000
_cell.angle_alpha   90.00
_cell.angle_beta   90.00
_cell.angle_gamma   90.00
#
_symmetry.space_group_name_H-M   'P 1'
#
loop_
_entity.id
_entity.type
_entity.pdbx_description
1 polymer ?
#
loop_
_entity_poly.entity_id
_entity_poly.type
_entity_poly.pdbx_seq_one_letter_code
_entity_poly.pdbx_strand_id
1 'polypeptide(L)'
;VKSMMDELIDEFRNCNMPNRVHITTSCCQINCGGQGDIAINVQHTKPPKINHDLVANVCERPSVVARCPVAAIRPAQINGKPTLEVDEKKCICCGACYPPCPPMQINDPEHTKLAIWVGGNHSNARSKPSFQKLVASGIPNNPPRWPEATAIVKKILNTYKDDARDWERINDWI
;
A
#
# COMPACT_ATOMS: atom_id res chain seq x y z
N VAL A 1 11.20 0.45 -0.76
CA VAL A 1 11.66 -0.43 -1.87
C VAL A 1 13.15 -0.70 -1.74
N LYS A 2 14.02 0.34 -1.86
CA LYS A 2 15.49 0.14 -1.90
C LYS A 2 16.00 -0.68 -0.70
N SER A 3 15.70 -0.28 0.54
CA SER A 3 16.18 -0.95 1.75
C SER A 3 15.75 -2.42 1.85
N MET A 4 14.55 -2.74 1.42
CA MET A 4 14.09 -4.13 1.34
C MET A 4 14.81 -4.91 0.24
N MET A 5 15.02 -4.29 -0.92
CA MET A 5 15.77 -4.93 -2.00
C MET A 5 17.25 -5.14 -1.64
N ASP A 6 17.85 -4.23 -0.87
CA ASP A 6 19.22 -4.40 -0.38
C ASP A 6 19.37 -5.65 0.51
N GLU A 7 18.33 -6.03 1.26
CA GLU A 7 18.32 -7.25 2.08
C GLU A 7 17.92 -8.52 1.31
N LEU A 8 17.17 -8.36 0.21
CA LEU A 8 16.72 -9.48 -0.62
C LEU A 8 17.62 -9.71 -1.84
N ILE A 9 18.64 -8.88 -2.06
CA ILE A 9 19.47 -8.89 -3.27
C ILE A 9 20.14 -10.26 -3.51
N ASP A 10 20.60 -10.91 -2.44
CA ASP A 10 21.27 -12.20 -2.53
C ASP A 10 20.32 -13.32 -2.96
N GLU A 11 19.04 -13.25 -2.53
CA GLU A 11 18.00 -14.17 -2.95
C GLU A 11 17.74 -14.06 -4.46
N PHE A 12 17.83 -12.84 -5.01
CA PHE A 12 17.60 -12.59 -6.44
C PHE A 12 18.83 -12.82 -7.31
N ARG A 13 20.04 -12.57 -6.81
CA ARG A 13 21.29 -12.79 -7.58
C ARG A 13 21.60 -14.24 -7.84
N ASN A 14 21.38 -15.09 -6.84
CA ASN A 14 21.77 -16.50 -6.87
C ASN A 14 20.57 -17.43 -7.13
N CYS A 15 19.47 -16.89 -7.57
CA CYS A 15 18.21 -17.52 -7.39
C CYS A 15 17.70 -18.08 -8.72
N ASN A 16 17.49 -19.37 -8.74
CA ASN A 16 16.64 -20.03 -9.70
C ASN A 16 15.20 -19.94 -9.22
N MET A 17 14.57 -18.75 -9.35
CA MET A 17 13.14 -18.65 -9.14
C MET A 17 12.40 -19.39 -10.26
N PRO A 18 11.31 -20.11 -9.96
CA PRO A 18 10.52 -20.80 -10.99
C PRO A 18 10.07 -19.86 -12.10
N ASN A 19 9.73 -18.60 -11.76
CA ASN A 19 9.38 -17.55 -12.70
C ASN A 19 9.77 -16.17 -12.14
N ARG A 20 9.62 -15.12 -12.96
CA ARG A 20 9.83 -13.74 -12.53
C ARG A 20 8.90 -13.37 -11.37
N VAL A 21 9.39 -12.59 -10.42
CA VAL A 21 8.65 -12.09 -9.28
C VAL A 21 8.72 -10.57 -9.23
N HIS A 22 7.57 -9.92 -9.15
CA HIS A 22 7.45 -8.47 -8.98
C HIS A 22 7.01 -8.14 -7.56
N ILE A 23 7.86 -7.41 -6.82
CA ILE A 23 7.52 -6.88 -5.51
C ILE A 23 7.14 -5.41 -5.67
N THR A 24 5.94 -5.05 -5.25
CA THR A 24 5.42 -3.69 -5.31
C THR A 24 5.15 -3.15 -3.92
N THR A 25 5.22 -1.84 -3.76
CA THR A 25 4.90 -1.15 -2.51
C THR A 25 3.94 -0.01 -2.77
N SER A 26 2.99 0.20 -1.87
CA SER A 26 2.02 1.28 -1.94
C SER A 26 1.90 2.00 -0.59
N CYS A 27 1.82 3.33 -0.65
CA CYS A 27 1.72 4.19 0.53
C CYS A 27 0.29 4.30 1.10
N CYS A 28 -0.69 3.66 0.48
CA CYS A 28 -2.08 3.67 0.92
C CYS A 28 -2.84 2.45 0.36
N GLN A 29 -4.06 2.24 0.85
CA GLN A 29 -4.91 1.11 0.45
C GLN A 29 -5.46 1.19 -0.99
N ILE A 30 -5.31 2.31 -1.69
CA ILE A 30 -5.66 2.39 -3.12
C ILE A 30 -4.80 1.44 -3.95
N ASN A 31 -3.65 1.05 -3.42
CA ASN A 31 -2.80 0.00 -3.97
C ASN A 31 -2.46 0.21 -5.45
N CYS A 32 -1.91 1.37 -5.78
CA CYS A 32 -1.45 1.67 -7.14
C CYS A 32 -0.43 0.66 -7.69
N GLY A 33 0.24 -0.10 -6.78
CA GLY A 33 1.13 -1.20 -7.12
C GLY A 33 0.51 -2.60 -6.95
N GLY A 34 -0.81 -2.70 -6.77
CA GLY A 34 -1.53 -3.91 -6.39
C GLY A 34 -1.60 -5.03 -7.41
N GLN A 35 -0.83 -4.95 -8.45
CA GLN A 35 -0.80 -5.92 -9.54
C GLN A 35 0.54 -6.66 -9.60
N GLY A 36 1.38 -6.47 -8.59
CA GLY A 36 2.59 -7.25 -8.42
C GLY A 36 2.29 -8.64 -7.86
N ASP A 37 3.20 -9.56 -8.08
CA ASP A 37 3.12 -10.91 -7.53
C ASP A 37 3.11 -10.86 -5.98
N ILE A 38 3.86 -9.93 -5.39
CA ILE A 38 3.85 -9.59 -3.97
C ILE A 38 3.64 -8.08 -3.83
N ALA A 39 2.63 -7.65 -3.09
CA ALA A 39 2.38 -6.25 -2.82
C ALA A 39 2.41 -5.96 -1.31
N ILE A 40 3.11 -4.90 -0.94
CA ILE A 40 3.21 -4.42 0.42
C ILE A 40 2.47 -3.08 0.50
N ASN A 41 1.39 -3.05 1.25
CA ASN A 41 0.53 -1.88 1.38
C ASN A 41 0.60 -1.30 2.76
N VAL A 42 0.58 0.01 2.81
CA VAL A 42 0.41 0.75 4.07
C VAL A 42 -1.07 0.76 4.45
N GLN A 43 -1.35 0.43 5.71
CA GLN A 43 -2.67 0.49 6.33
C GLN A 43 -2.65 1.54 7.44
N HIS A 44 -3.51 2.53 7.34
CA HIS A 44 -3.69 3.54 8.38
C HIS A 44 -4.81 3.12 9.32
N THR A 45 -4.62 3.35 10.61
CA THR A 45 -5.59 2.95 11.65
C THR A 45 -6.37 4.13 12.23
N LYS A 46 -6.01 5.35 11.82
CA LYS A 46 -6.71 6.59 12.22
C LYS A 46 -7.02 7.49 11.03
N PRO A 47 -8.07 8.30 11.12
CA PRO A 47 -8.37 9.34 10.14
C PRO A 47 -7.22 10.35 10.00
N PRO A 48 -7.13 11.04 8.84
CA PRO A 48 -6.10 12.05 8.64
C PRO A 48 -6.30 13.25 9.56
N LYS A 49 -5.20 13.77 10.11
CA LYS A 49 -5.18 15.08 10.78
C LYS A 49 -5.04 16.17 9.72
N ILE A 50 -5.84 17.21 9.81
CA ILE A 50 -5.85 18.31 8.83
C ILE A 50 -5.03 19.48 9.36
N ASN A 51 -4.05 19.92 8.58
CA ASN A 51 -3.40 21.21 8.81
C ASN A 51 -4.18 22.32 8.07
N HIS A 52 -5.15 22.92 8.77
CA HIS A 52 -6.09 23.86 8.20
C HIS A 52 -5.45 25.13 7.60
N ASP A 53 -4.31 25.55 8.12
CA ASP A 53 -3.60 26.74 7.62
C ASP A 53 -3.03 26.55 6.20
N LEU A 54 -2.67 25.34 5.86
CA LEU A 54 -2.06 25.02 4.56
C LEU A 54 -3.10 24.60 3.51
N VAL A 55 -4.26 24.11 3.91
CA VAL A 55 -5.29 23.57 2.99
C VAL A 55 -5.71 24.59 1.93
N ALA A 56 -5.90 25.84 2.33
CA ALA A 56 -6.38 26.90 1.43
C ALA A 56 -5.42 27.15 0.25
N ASN A 57 -4.10 27.01 0.48
CA ASN A 57 -3.06 27.37 -0.47
C ASN A 57 -2.51 26.20 -1.28
N VAL A 58 -2.61 24.97 -0.73
CA VAL A 58 -1.92 23.77 -1.29
C VAL A 58 -2.92 22.79 -1.90
N CYS A 59 -4.17 22.75 -1.39
CA CYS A 59 -5.09 21.70 -1.77
C CYS A 59 -6.14 22.17 -2.79
N GLU A 60 -6.33 21.36 -3.82
CA GLU A 60 -7.49 21.46 -4.69
C GLU A 60 -8.68 20.76 -4.02
N ARG A 61 -9.44 21.51 -3.24
CA ARG A 61 -10.50 20.98 -2.36
C ARG A 61 -11.57 20.16 -3.06
N PRO A 62 -12.09 20.55 -4.24
CA PRO A 62 -13.08 19.72 -4.94
C PRO A 62 -12.53 18.32 -5.28
N SER A 63 -11.29 18.23 -5.72
CA SER A 63 -10.64 16.96 -6.04
C SER A 63 -10.46 16.06 -4.82
N VAL A 64 -10.13 16.66 -3.67
CA VAL A 64 -9.98 15.90 -2.41
C VAL A 64 -11.32 15.32 -1.96
N VAL A 65 -12.39 16.12 -2.02
CA VAL A 65 -13.76 15.68 -1.69
C VAL A 65 -14.22 14.56 -2.63
N ALA A 66 -14.02 14.74 -3.94
CA ALA A 66 -14.41 13.76 -4.95
C ALA A 66 -13.64 12.43 -4.82
N ARG A 67 -12.41 12.48 -4.32
CA ARG A 67 -11.56 11.30 -4.18
C ARG A 67 -11.92 10.43 -2.97
N CYS A 68 -12.72 10.92 -2.04
CA CYS A 68 -13.13 10.14 -0.87
C CYS A 68 -14.19 9.09 -1.25
N PRO A 69 -13.88 7.77 -1.20
CA PRO A 69 -14.79 6.72 -1.66
C PRO A 69 -16.06 6.59 -0.80
N VAL A 70 -16.01 7.10 0.43
CA VAL A 70 -17.11 7.02 1.40
C VAL A 70 -17.73 8.39 1.71
N ALA A 71 -17.37 9.43 0.94
CA ALA A 71 -17.84 10.80 1.13
C ALA A 71 -17.69 11.31 2.59
N ALA A 72 -16.59 10.92 3.26
CA ALA A 72 -16.27 11.36 4.61
C ALA A 72 -15.69 12.78 4.67
N ILE A 73 -15.30 13.36 3.53
CA ILE A 73 -14.64 14.67 3.46
C ILE A 73 -15.64 15.69 2.92
N ARG A 74 -15.74 16.83 3.60
CA ARG A 74 -16.63 17.93 3.22
C ARG A 74 -15.89 19.26 3.22
N PRO A 75 -16.33 20.23 2.38
CA PRO A 75 -15.84 21.59 2.48
C PRO A 75 -16.28 22.21 3.81
N ALA A 76 -15.36 22.93 4.44
CA ALA A 76 -15.62 23.65 5.68
C ALA A 76 -14.97 25.04 5.64
N GLN A 77 -15.27 25.88 6.62
CA GLN A 77 -14.63 27.19 6.83
C GLN A 77 -14.22 27.31 8.30
N ILE A 78 -12.97 27.68 8.52
CA ILE A 78 -12.45 27.99 9.86
C ILE A 78 -11.83 29.39 9.81
N ASN A 79 -12.27 30.27 10.70
CA ASN A 79 -11.81 31.66 10.76
C ASN A 79 -11.91 32.43 9.42
N GLY A 80 -12.96 32.17 8.64
CA GLY A 80 -13.15 32.77 7.32
C GLY A 80 -12.30 32.23 6.23
N LYS A 81 -11.39 31.28 6.50
CA LYS A 81 -10.56 30.58 5.52
C LYS A 81 -11.24 29.29 5.07
N PRO A 82 -11.27 29.03 3.76
CA PRO A 82 -11.80 27.78 3.25
C PRO A 82 -10.88 26.59 3.59
N THR A 83 -11.45 25.52 4.14
CA THR A 83 -10.75 24.31 4.54
C THR A 83 -11.58 23.06 4.25
N LEU A 84 -11.19 21.93 4.82
CA LEU A 84 -11.88 20.65 4.74
C LEU A 84 -12.18 20.15 6.15
N GLU A 85 -13.21 19.33 6.26
CA GLU A 85 -13.59 18.60 7.47
C GLU A 85 -13.69 17.11 7.13
N VAL A 86 -13.33 16.25 8.08
CA VAL A 86 -13.43 14.79 7.95
C VAL A 86 -14.41 14.23 8.97
N ASP A 87 -15.42 13.54 8.49
CA ASP A 87 -16.30 12.71 9.33
C ASP A 87 -15.55 11.45 9.74
N GLU A 88 -15.00 11.44 10.95
CA GLU A 88 -14.19 10.32 11.47
C GLU A 88 -14.97 9.01 11.52
N LYS A 89 -16.29 9.05 11.73
CA LYS A 89 -17.14 7.86 11.81
C LYS A 89 -17.32 7.18 10.45
N LYS A 90 -17.25 7.96 9.37
CA LYS A 90 -17.33 7.43 8.00
C LYS A 90 -15.98 7.11 7.40
N CYS A 91 -14.91 7.68 7.95
CA CYS A 91 -13.57 7.51 7.40
C CYS A 91 -13.09 6.07 7.53
N ILE A 92 -12.76 5.45 6.40
CA ILE A 92 -12.18 4.09 6.32
C ILE A 92 -10.65 4.09 6.34
N CYS A 93 -10.01 5.20 6.63
CA CYS A 93 -8.56 5.36 6.74
C CYS A 93 -7.77 4.89 5.49
N CYS A 94 -8.36 5.00 4.30
CA CYS A 94 -7.75 4.46 3.07
C CYS A 94 -6.55 5.25 2.54
N GLY A 95 -6.35 6.51 2.97
CA GLY A 95 -5.25 7.36 2.52
C GLY A 95 -5.46 8.04 1.17
N ALA A 96 -6.61 7.86 0.51
CA ALA A 96 -6.90 8.44 -0.81
C ALA A 96 -6.83 9.97 -0.87
N CYS A 97 -7.07 10.64 0.26
CA CYS A 97 -7.06 12.09 0.39
C CYS A 97 -5.64 12.70 0.43
N TYR A 98 -4.63 11.93 0.83
CA TYR A 98 -3.27 12.44 1.00
C TYR A 98 -2.60 12.90 -0.30
N PRO A 99 -2.61 12.13 -1.41
CA PRO A 99 -1.94 12.54 -2.65
C PRO A 99 -2.41 13.90 -3.21
N PRO A 100 -3.73 14.21 -3.28
CA PRO A 100 -4.20 15.52 -3.75
C PRO A 100 -4.10 16.64 -2.72
N CYS A 101 -3.87 16.30 -1.44
CA CYS A 101 -3.80 17.28 -0.36
C CYS A 101 -2.82 16.83 0.74
N PRO A 102 -1.51 17.06 0.57
CA PRO A 102 -0.50 16.69 1.57
C PRO A 102 -0.74 17.23 2.99
N PRO A 103 -1.40 18.40 3.19
CA PRO A 103 -1.85 18.85 4.51
C PRO A 103 -2.82 17.91 5.24
N MET A 104 -3.44 16.94 4.56
CA MET A 104 -4.21 15.87 5.21
C MET A 104 -3.28 14.75 5.68
N GLN A 105 -2.64 14.97 6.82
CA GLN A 105 -1.62 14.09 7.38
C GLN A 105 -2.24 12.78 7.88
N ILE A 106 -2.03 11.69 7.15
CA ILE A 106 -2.48 10.35 7.54
C ILE A 106 -1.29 9.44 7.92
N ASN A 107 -0.08 9.79 7.50
CA ASN A 107 1.13 9.00 7.74
C ASN A 107 1.68 9.28 9.16
N ASP A 108 1.06 8.67 10.15
CA ASP A 108 1.54 8.67 11.53
C ASP A 108 2.23 7.32 11.80
N PRO A 109 3.52 7.26 12.17
CA PRO A 109 4.25 6.01 12.39
C PRO A 109 3.58 5.07 13.40
N GLU A 110 2.99 5.63 14.47
CA GLU A 110 2.31 4.84 15.51
C GLU A 110 0.99 4.22 15.02
N HIS A 111 0.35 4.87 14.04
CA HIS A 111 -0.95 4.48 13.54
C HIS A 111 -0.92 3.95 12.10
N THR A 112 0.29 3.60 11.65
CA THR A 112 0.52 3.03 10.33
C THR A 112 1.04 1.62 10.46
N LYS A 113 0.36 0.66 9.84
CA LYS A 113 0.72 -0.76 9.77
C LYS A 113 0.99 -1.14 8.32
N LEU A 114 1.59 -2.30 8.12
CA LEU A 114 1.80 -2.87 6.80
C LEU A 114 0.95 -4.11 6.60
N ALA A 115 0.54 -4.34 5.36
CA ALA A 115 -0.10 -5.58 4.92
C ALA A 115 0.62 -6.13 3.69
N ILE A 116 0.72 -7.44 3.60
CA ILE A 116 1.33 -8.15 2.49
C ILE A 116 0.26 -8.95 1.77
N TRP A 117 0.18 -8.73 0.47
CA TRP A 117 -0.75 -9.36 -0.45
C TRP A 117 0.05 -10.13 -1.50
N VAL A 118 -0.43 -11.29 -1.91
CA VAL A 118 0.28 -12.18 -2.85
C VAL A 118 -0.67 -12.66 -3.95
N GLY A 119 -0.15 -12.90 -5.13
CA GLY A 119 -0.84 -13.56 -6.23
C GLY A 119 -1.63 -12.65 -7.16
N GLY A 120 -1.35 -11.33 -7.18
CA GLY A 120 -1.96 -10.43 -8.15
C GLY A 120 -1.37 -10.62 -9.55
N ASN A 121 -2.24 -10.68 -10.54
CA ASN A 121 -1.82 -10.78 -11.94
C ASN A 121 -2.83 -10.11 -12.88
N HIS A 122 -2.29 -9.40 -13.88
CA HIS A 122 -3.07 -9.01 -15.05
C HIS A 122 -3.27 -10.18 -15.99
N SER A 123 -4.38 -10.18 -16.69
CA SER A 123 -4.57 -11.11 -17.80
C SER A 123 -3.50 -10.90 -18.87
N ASN A 124 -2.92 -11.98 -19.33
CA ASN A 124 -2.11 -12.03 -20.56
C ASN A 124 -2.45 -13.32 -21.34
N ALA A 125 -1.81 -13.53 -22.49
CA ALA A 125 -2.08 -14.69 -23.34
C ALA A 125 -1.86 -16.05 -22.65
N ARG A 126 -1.15 -16.09 -21.50
CA ARG A 126 -0.76 -17.33 -20.81
C ARG A 126 -1.36 -17.50 -19.43
N SER A 127 -1.84 -16.42 -18.79
CA SER A 127 -2.37 -16.47 -17.43
C SER A 127 -3.65 -15.66 -17.30
N LYS A 128 -4.58 -16.17 -16.49
CA LYS A 128 -5.84 -15.51 -16.17
C LYS A 128 -5.59 -14.34 -15.20
N PRO A 129 -6.46 -13.32 -15.18
CA PRO A 129 -6.40 -12.29 -14.16
C PRO A 129 -6.71 -12.90 -12.80
N SER A 130 -5.96 -12.49 -11.79
CA SER A 130 -6.17 -12.91 -10.41
C SER A 130 -6.08 -11.72 -9.45
N PHE A 131 -6.94 -11.71 -8.44
CA PHE A 131 -6.82 -10.77 -7.34
C PHE A 131 -5.82 -11.29 -6.32
N GLN A 132 -5.13 -10.35 -5.68
CA GLN A 132 -4.22 -10.66 -4.58
C GLN A 132 -4.98 -11.23 -3.39
N LYS A 133 -4.35 -12.17 -2.69
CA LYS A 133 -4.81 -12.71 -1.41
C LYS A 133 -4.03 -12.06 -0.27
N LEU A 134 -4.70 -11.68 0.80
CA LEU A 134 -4.05 -11.14 2.00
C LEU A 134 -3.35 -12.27 2.75
N VAL A 135 -2.04 -12.18 2.88
CA VAL A 135 -1.22 -13.18 3.57
C VAL A 135 -0.87 -12.73 4.99
N ALA A 136 -0.56 -11.45 5.17
CA ALA A 136 -0.24 -10.90 6.48
C ALA A 136 -0.74 -9.46 6.59
N SER A 137 -1.20 -9.08 7.79
CA SER A 137 -1.65 -7.71 8.10
C SER A 137 -1.25 -7.31 9.51
N GLY A 138 -1.28 -6.01 9.80
CA GLY A 138 -0.93 -5.50 11.12
C GLY A 138 0.56 -5.51 11.42
N ILE A 139 1.41 -5.68 10.41
CA ILE A 139 2.86 -5.70 10.56
C ILE A 139 3.33 -4.29 10.97
N PRO A 140 4.22 -4.16 11.97
CA PRO A 140 4.74 -2.87 12.39
C PRO A 140 5.43 -2.12 11.25
N ASN A 141 5.22 -0.82 11.19
CA ASN A 141 5.91 0.04 10.23
C ASN A 141 7.19 0.59 10.85
N ASN A 142 8.26 -0.20 10.82
CA ASN A 142 9.55 0.11 11.45
C ASN A 142 10.58 0.56 10.40
N PRO A 143 10.57 1.85 9.97
CA PRO A 143 11.63 2.37 9.10
C PRO A 143 12.99 2.38 9.84
N PRO A 144 14.11 2.34 9.14
CA PRO A 144 14.27 2.42 7.68
C PRO A 144 14.33 1.07 6.96
N ARG A 145 14.34 -0.05 7.64
CA ARG A 145 14.62 -1.37 7.04
C ARG A 145 13.43 -2.33 7.00
N TRP A 146 12.37 -2.09 7.79
CA TRP A 146 11.17 -2.94 7.86
C TRP A 146 11.47 -4.44 8.02
N PRO A 147 12.21 -4.84 9.06
CA PRO A 147 12.73 -6.21 9.18
C PRO A 147 11.63 -7.27 9.21
N GLU A 148 10.50 -7.02 9.88
CA GLU A 148 9.40 -7.98 9.96
C GLU A 148 8.74 -8.20 8.58
N ALA A 149 8.50 -7.12 7.83
CA ALA A 149 7.94 -7.22 6.50
C ALA A 149 8.90 -7.94 5.54
N THR A 150 10.20 -7.62 5.62
CA THR A 150 11.24 -8.27 4.81
C THR A 150 11.36 -9.75 5.13
N ALA A 151 11.31 -10.14 6.41
CA ALA A 151 11.34 -11.54 6.82
C ALA A 151 10.14 -12.35 6.27
N ILE A 152 8.94 -11.77 6.28
CA ILE A 152 7.75 -12.41 5.71
C ILE A 152 7.89 -12.56 4.18
N VAL A 153 8.34 -11.51 3.49
CA VAL A 153 8.57 -11.58 2.04
C VAL A 153 9.61 -12.64 1.70
N LYS A 154 10.71 -12.69 2.45
CA LYS A 154 11.74 -13.72 2.29
C LYS A 154 11.18 -15.13 2.48
N LYS A 155 10.33 -15.34 3.48
CA LYS A 155 9.67 -16.61 3.71
C LYS A 155 8.75 -16.99 2.54
N ILE A 156 7.98 -16.05 2.01
CA ILE A 156 7.11 -16.28 0.84
C ILE A 156 7.95 -16.68 -0.37
N LEU A 157 9.06 -15.97 -0.63
CA LEU A 157 9.96 -16.27 -1.76
C LEU A 157 10.58 -17.66 -1.65
N ASN A 158 11.06 -18.04 -0.46
CA ASN A 158 11.65 -19.35 -0.24
C ASN A 158 10.61 -20.48 -0.40
N THR A 159 9.41 -20.30 0.18
CA THR A 159 8.33 -21.29 0.02
C THR A 159 7.93 -21.43 -1.46
N TYR A 160 7.80 -20.31 -2.19
CA TYR A 160 7.51 -20.35 -3.62
C TYR A 160 8.62 -21.05 -4.42
N LYS A 161 9.88 -20.81 -4.09
CA LYS A 161 11.03 -21.45 -4.74
C LYS A 161 11.04 -22.96 -4.54
N ASP A 162 10.68 -23.44 -3.35
CA ASP A 162 10.77 -24.84 -2.96
C ASP A 162 9.55 -25.66 -3.43
N ASP A 163 8.38 -25.02 -3.61
CA ASP A 163 7.10 -25.70 -3.83
C ASP A 163 6.53 -25.50 -5.25
N ALA A 164 6.86 -24.40 -5.92
CA ALA A 164 6.32 -24.10 -7.23
C ALA A 164 7.01 -24.91 -8.34
N ARG A 165 6.27 -25.21 -9.39
CA ARG A 165 6.77 -25.88 -10.59
C ARG A 165 7.59 -24.93 -11.45
N ASP A 166 8.45 -25.47 -12.27
CA ASP A 166 9.19 -24.71 -13.28
C ASP A 166 8.21 -23.90 -14.16
N TRP A 167 8.48 -22.61 -14.33
CA TRP A 167 7.67 -21.63 -15.08
C TRP A 167 6.31 -21.29 -14.48
N GLU A 168 5.94 -21.85 -13.33
CA GLU A 168 4.72 -21.48 -12.61
C GLU A 168 4.86 -20.09 -12.01
N ARG A 169 3.83 -19.26 -12.13
CA ARG A 169 3.81 -17.92 -11.53
C ARG A 169 3.21 -17.97 -10.14
N ILE A 170 3.55 -17.00 -9.30
CA ILE A 170 3.02 -16.89 -7.93
C ILE A 170 1.50 -16.91 -7.89
N ASN A 171 0.82 -16.27 -8.86
CA ASN A 171 -0.64 -16.26 -8.92
C ASN A 171 -1.27 -17.62 -9.27
N ASP A 172 -0.53 -18.48 -9.94
CA ASP A 172 -1.00 -19.80 -10.33
C ASP A 172 -0.66 -20.84 -9.24
N TRP A 173 0.43 -20.60 -8.49
CA TRP A 173 0.88 -21.41 -7.36
C TRP A 173 0.02 -21.23 -6.08
N ILE A 174 -0.44 -19.99 -5.75
CA ILE A 174 -1.18 -19.66 -4.53
C ILE A 174 -2.69 -19.95 -4.67
#